data_d085e17472b59785859bfc284b505bdf
#
_entry.id   d085e17472b59785859bfc284b505bdf
#
_cell.length_a   1.000
_cell.length_b   1.000
_cell.length_c   1.000
_cell.angle_alpha   90.00
_cell.angle_beta   90.00
_cell.angle_gamma   90.00
#
_symmetry.space_group_name_H-M   'P 1'
#
loop_
_entity.id
_entity.type
_entity.pdbx_description
1 polymer ?
#
loop_
_entity_poly.entity_id
_entity_poly.type
_entity_poly.pdbx_seq_one_letter_code
_entity_poly.pdbx_strand_id
1 'polypeptide(L)'
;VKDGRLTIGQCTYSFVVIPDCDTLDSSTAALLKDYLAQGGRLMLAGRKPARIDGELADLSFLQANLTWDELVQERALLPETNRDVRCTLRFAEGGNFLFAVNLSETDTADVAVKLPFAGAQSYDLLTHETRPAAFEKTADGIAVKLHLAPSESVLLMQSDSAIPQAQKSPIAETMELGGKWTRSAPVQNTLTLDMAALSYDGVSYTEPLPVPYISERLLREKTNRKLWLRYVFTADFLPDDLTLELETLQHTKLSVNGTEISLTGQGVLDRSFVRGNIAALARKGENEIVLELDYFQSQQTYDVFDGFYYGNGEVTETLMNCVSYETNIEAMYLFGSFAVRPDSGWQAGENGVRFGDRFRLCAPATDLDLQDITVQGFPFFHGAMRLKRTITVQSINWQLRCAGRVQYMRVFVNGQKAGTLLFSDTLDLSPYLHPGENVLELELMASNRNLLGPHHNAAEPEPLFVDPTLFSLYGSWHNGKSEGYRENYAFVRFGLDTLQLERNLL
;
A
#
# COMPACT_ATOMS: atom_id res chain seq x y z
N VAL A 1 -15.50 -39.27 -8.81
CA VAL A 1 -15.19 -39.21 -10.25
C VAL A 1 -16.42 -39.59 -11.05
N LYS A 2 -16.70 -38.92 -12.15
CA LYS A 2 -17.77 -39.27 -13.08
C LYS A 2 -17.40 -38.79 -14.48
N ASP A 3 -17.45 -39.72 -15.45
CA ASP A 3 -17.22 -39.42 -16.89
C ASP A 3 -15.90 -38.69 -17.14
N GLY A 4 -14.81 -39.09 -16.52
CA GLY A 4 -13.50 -38.47 -16.62
C GLY A 4 -13.41 -37.05 -16.03
N ARG A 5 -14.34 -36.70 -15.17
CA ARG A 5 -14.35 -35.45 -14.43
C ARG A 5 -14.24 -35.67 -12.93
N LEU A 6 -13.58 -34.79 -12.23
CA LEU A 6 -13.41 -34.81 -10.79
C LEU A 6 -14.34 -33.79 -10.14
N THR A 7 -15.23 -34.22 -9.25
CA THR A 7 -16.11 -33.31 -8.48
C THR A 7 -15.63 -33.27 -7.04
N ILE A 8 -15.35 -32.06 -6.55
CA ILE A 8 -14.95 -31.79 -5.17
C ILE A 8 -15.88 -30.66 -4.62
N GLY A 9 -16.68 -31.04 -3.62
CA GLY A 9 -17.73 -30.14 -3.15
C GLY A 9 -18.75 -29.84 -4.27
N GLN A 10 -18.92 -28.56 -4.60
CA GLN A 10 -19.82 -28.11 -5.67
C GLN A 10 -19.10 -27.88 -7.02
N CYS A 11 -17.79 -28.07 -7.09
CA CYS A 11 -16.99 -27.79 -8.29
C CYS A 11 -16.67 -29.09 -9.05
N THR A 12 -16.77 -29.03 -10.38
CA THR A 12 -16.37 -30.10 -11.29
C THR A 12 -15.20 -29.68 -12.15
N TYR A 13 -14.13 -30.48 -12.12
CA TYR A 13 -12.86 -30.20 -12.80
C TYR A 13 -12.70 -31.12 -14.00
N SER A 14 -12.24 -30.57 -15.12
CA SER A 14 -12.03 -31.27 -16.39
C SER A 14 -10.60 -31.79 -16.59
N PHE A 15 -9.67 -31.38 -15.73
CA PHE A 15 -8.29 -31.90 -15.70
C PHE A 15 -7.70 -31.73 -14.31
N VAL A 16 -6.63 -32.47 -14.03
CA VAL A 16 -5.84 -32.40 -12.80
C VAL A 16 -4.40 -32.11 -13.13
N VAL A 17 -3.77 -31.24 -12.35
CA VAL A 17 -2.33 -30.95 -12.40
C VAL A 17 -1.69 -31.40 -11.10
N ILE A 18 -0.66 -32.25 -11.18
CA ILE A 18 0.15 -32.62 -10.04
C ILE A 18 1.43 -31.77 -10.07
N PRO A 19 1.68 -30.93 -9.05
CA PRO A 19 2.92 -30.17 -8.94
C PRO A 19 4.12 -31.11 -8.65
N ASP A 20 5.33 -30.56 -8.60
CA ASP A 20 6.52 -31.29 -8.18
C ASP A 20 6.33 -31.76 -6.72
N CYS A 21 6.15 -33.04 -6.53
CA CYS A 21 6.02 -33.69 -5.23
C CYS A 21 6.60 -35.10 -5.26
N ASP A 22 7.07 -35.61 -4.12
CA ASP A 22 7.65 -36.93 -3.99
C ASP A 22 6.62 -37.99 -3.53
N THR A 23 5.63 -37.55 -2.78
CA THR A 23 4.63 -38.45 -2.17
C THR A 23 3.20 -37.97 -2.42
N LEU A 24 2.27 -38.91 -2.53
CA LEU A 24 0.82 -38.69 -2.48
C LEU A 24 0.28 -39.38 -1.24
N ASP A 25 -0.79 -38.87 -0.67
CA ASP A 25 -1.52 -39.63 0.31
C ASP A 25 -2.37 -40.76 -0.38
N SER A 26 -2.69 -41.83 0.36
CA SER A 26 -3.35 -43.02 -0.18
C SER A 26 -4.72 -42.70 -0.75
N SER A 27 -5.46 -41.76 -0.17
CA SER A 27 -6.79 -41.36 -0.66
C SER A 27 -6.70 -40.64 -2.00
N THR A 28 -5.72 -39.75 -2.16
CA THR A 28 -5.45 -39.03 -3.42
C THR A 28 -4.98 -40.01 -4.50
N ALA A 29 -4.10 -40.94 -4.18
CA ALA A 29 -3.62 -41.95 -5.12
C ALA A 29 -4.77 -42.84 -5.64
N ALA A 30 -5.66 -43.28 -4.75
CA ALA A 30 -6.87 -44.08 -5.12
C ALA A 30 -7.82 -43.26 -6.02
N LEU A 31 -8.07 -42.01 -5.68
CA LEU A 31 -8.91 -41.11 -6.45
C LEU A 31 -8.36 -40.84 -7.86
N LEU A 32 -7.05 -40.59 -7.98
CA LEU A 32 -6.37 -40.37 -9.26
C LEU A 32 -6.38 -41.63 -10.13
N LYS A 33 -6.25 -42.82 -9.53
CA LYS A 33 -6.35 -44.10 -10.24
C LYS A 33 -7.73 -44.28 -10.87
N ASP A 34 -8.79 -44.05 -10.09
CA ASP A 34 -10.16 -44.07 -10.58
C ASP A 34 -10.44 -43.04 -11.66
N TYR A 35 -9.95 -41.82 -11.43
CA TYR A 35 -10.07 -40.70 -12.35
C TYR A 35 -9.44 -41.00 -13.74
N LEU A 36 -8.22 -41.53 -13.75
CA LEU A 36 -7.53 -41.89 -14.99
C LEU A 36 -8.16 -43.08 -15.70
N ALA A 37 -8.67 -44.06 -14.93
CA ALA A 37 -9.39 -45.22 -15.48
C ALA A 37 -10.68 -44.81 -16.21
N GLN A 38 -11.28 -43.68 -15.83
CA GLN A 38 -12.48 -43.13 -16.47
C GLN A 38 -12.14 -42.11 -17.57
N GLY A 39 -10.89 -42.04 -18.03
CA GLY A 39 -10.43 -41.12 -19.09
C GLY A 39 -10.17 -39.71 -18.63
N GLY A 40 -9.90 -39.51 -17.35
CA GLY A 40 -9.50 -38.20 -16.77
C GLY A 40 -8.21 -37.69 -17.38
N ARG A 41 -8.08 -36.36 -17.47
CA ARG A 41 -6.93 -35.65 -18.04
C ARG A 41 -5.97 -35.22 -16.95
N LEU A 42 -4.73 -35.69 -17.02
CA LEU A 42 -3.70 -35.46 -16.02
C LEU A 42 -2.45 -34.82 -16.63
N MET A 43 -1.96 -33.77 -16.00
CA MET A 43 -0.64 -33.19 -16.25
C MET A 43 0.28 -33.35 -15.03
N LEU A 44 1.54 -33.69 -15.26
CA LEU A 44 2.60 -33.63 -14.26
C LEU A 44 3.42 -32.36 -14.51
N ALA A 45 3.38 -31.42 -13.57
CA ALA A 45 4.09 -30.15 -13.67
C ALA A 45 5.50 -30.20 -13.04
N GLY A 46 6.01 -31.40 -12.76
CA GLY A 46 7.32 -31.66 -12.17
C GLY A 46 7.64 -33.13 -12.14
N ARG A 47 8.43 -33.56 -11.16
CA ARG A 47 8.79 -34.99 -10.97
C ARG A 47 7.52 -35.80 -10.68
N LYS A 48 7.48 -37.01 -11.26
CA LYS A 48 6.44 -37.97 -10.93
C LYS A 48 6.64 -38.43 -9.48
N PRO A 49 5.58 -38.43 -8.64
CA PRO A 49 5.64 -39.01 -7.30
C PRO A 49 6.12 -40.46 -7.33
N ALA A 50 6.89 -40.86 -6.33
CA ALA A 50 7.41 -42.21 -6.16
C ALA A 50 6.87 -42.93 -4.90
N ARG A 51 6.10 -42.20 -4.07
CA ARG A 51 5.67 -42.66 -2.76
C ARG A 51 4.17 -42.48 -2.53
N ILE A 52 3.62 -43.36 -1.67
CA ILE A 52 2.29 -43.16 -1.07
C ILE A 52 2.50 -43.15 0.45
N ASP A 53 1.94 -42.14 1.15
CA ASP A 53 2.06 -41.98 2.60
C ASP A 53 3.53 -42.06 3.09
N GLY A 54 4.47 -41.61 2.27
CA GLY A 54 5.91 -41.62 2.55
C GLY A 54 6.64 -42.92 2.17
N GLU A 55 5.93 -44.03 1.85
CA GLU A 55 6.51 -45.31 1.47
C GLU A 55 6.60 -45.47 -0.06
N LEU A 56 7.68 -46.10 -0.55
CA LEU A 56 7.83 -46.42 -1.97
C LEU A 56 6.64 -47.26 -2.46
N ALA A 57 6.03 -46.86 -3.57
CA ALA A 57 4.83 -47.49 -4.11
C ALA A 57 4.85 -47.58 -5.64
N ASP A 58 4.13 -48.61 -6.17
CA ASP A 58 3.92 -48.67 -7.62
C ASP A 58 2.85 -47.67 -8.06
N LEU A 59 3.32 -46.58 -8.68
CA LEU A 59 2.52 -45.53 -9.29
C LEU A 59 2.52 -45.61 -10.82
N SER A 60 2.66 -46.82 -11.40
CA SER A 60 2.68 -47.05 -12.87
C SER A 60 1.43 -46.55 -13.57
N PHE A 61 0.27 -46.55 -12.89
CA PHE A 61 -0.98 -45.97 -13.39
C PHE A 61 -0.95 -44.47 -13.60
N LEU A 62 -0.10 -43.76 -12.86
CA LEU A 62 -0.01 -42.32 -12.91
C LEU A 62 0.81 -41.89 -14.16
N GLN A 63 0.13 -41.72 -15.26
CA GLN A 63 0.71 -41.29 -16.54
C GLN A 63 0.05 -39.99 -16.98
N ALA A 64 0.89 -38.99 -17.32
CA ALA A 64 0.39 -37.75 -17.91
C ALA A 64 -0.19 -38.03 -19.31
N ASN A 65 -1.35 -37.49 -19.57
CA ASN A 65 -2.04 -37.52 -20.85
C ASN A 65 -2.54 -36.12 -21.26
N LEU A 66 -2.02 -35.07 -20.62
CA LEU A 66 -2.21 -33.68 -20.91
C LEU A 66 -0.89 -32.98 -20.84
N THR A 67 -0.54 -32.21 -21.86
CA THR A 67 0.66 -31.37 -21.91
C THR A 67 0.37 -29.93 -21.54
N TRP A 68 1.40 -29.18 -21.18
CA TRP A 68 1.28 -27.75 -20.91
C TRP A 68 0.78 -26.98 -22.14
N ASP A 69 1.33 -27.31 -23.32
CA ASP A 69 0.96 -26.63 -24.57
C ASP A 69 -0.52 -26.85 -24.94
N GLU A 70 -1.03 -28.07 -24.78
CA GLU A 70 -2.44 -28.36 -24.97
C GLU A 70 -3.32 -27.57 -23.99
N LEU A 71 -2.92 -27.50 -22.73
CA LEU A 71 -3.65 -26.75 -21.71
C LEU A 71 -3.67 -25.24 -22.02
N VAL A 72 -2.53 -24.69 -22.40
CA VAL A 72 -2.41 -23.27 -22.78
C VAL A 72 -3.25 -22.98 -24.01
N GLN A 73 -3.20 -23.81 -25.05
CA GLN A 73 -4.00 -23.63 -26.27
C GLN A 73 -5.52 -23.63 -25.99
N GLU A 74 -5.97 -24.50 -25.08
CA GLU A 74 -7.39 -24.60 -24.74
C GLU A 74 -7.86 -23.45 -23.82
N ARG A 75 -6.97 -22.86 -23.02
CA ARG A 75 -7.32 -21.95 -21.93
C ARG A 75 -6.74 -20.55 -22.07
N ALA A 76 -5.91 -20.30 -23.08
CA ALA A 76 -5.30 -19.01 -23.26
C ALA A 76 -6.34 -17.91 -23.55
N LEU A 77 -6.49 -17.00 -22.63
CA LEU A 77 -7.29 -15.78 -22.76
C LEU A 77 -6.47 -14.62 -23.32
N LEU A 78 -5.16 -14.66 -23.12
CA LEU A 78 -4.19 -13.63 -23.48
C LEU A 78 -3.11 -14.18 -24.41
N PRO A 79 -2.48 -13.32 -25.23
CA PRO A 79 -1.24 -13.67 -25.93
C PRO A 79 -0.14 -14.04 -24.93
N GLU A 80 0.72 -15.01 -25.27
CA GLU A 80 1.84 -15.47 -24.43
C GLU A 80 2.85 -14.38 -24.03
N THR A 81 2.83 -13.26 -24.74
CA THR A 81 3.81 -12.16 -24.55
C THR A 81 3.56 -11.27 -23.36
N ASN A 82 2.37 -11.32 -22.75
CA ASN A 82 2.09 -10.47 -21.60
C ASN A 82 2.13 -11.27 -20.28
N ARG A 83 3.23 -11.10 -19.51
CA ARG A 83 3.45 -11.79 -18.24
C ARG A 83 2.85 -11.05 -17.04
N ASP A 84 2.53 -9.78 -17.17
CA ASP A 84 2.07 -8.95 -16.06
C ASP A 84 0.55 -8.94 -15.93
N VAL A 85 -0.19 -9.21 -17.01
CA VAL A 85 -1.65 -9.31 -16.93
C VAL A 85 -2.08 -10.71 -16.56
N ARG A 86 -2.93 -10.80 -15.55
CA ARG A 86 -3.60 -12.06 -15.14
C ARG A 86 -5.08 -11.97 -15.40
N CYS A 87 -5.62 -13.07 -15.92
CA CYS A 87 -7.04 -13.18 -16.23
C CYS A 87 -7.67 -14.41 -15.54
N THR A 88 -8.84 -14.21 -14.97
CA THR A 88 -9.66 -15.29 -14.41
C THR A 88 -11.05 -15.24 -15.03
N LEU A 89 -11.41 -16.28 -15.78
CA LEU A 89 -12.75 -16.46 -16.35
C LEU A 89 -13.58 -17.35 -15.43
N ARG A 90 -14.77 -16.90 -15.07
CA ARG A 90 -15.72 -17.62 -14.23
C ARG A 90 -17.06 -17.79 -14.95
N PHE A 91 -17.64 -18.97 -14.81
CA PHE A 91 -18.98 -19.31 -15.23
C PHE A 91 -19.81 -19.62 -13.98
N ALA A 92 -20.86 -18.85 -13.76
CA ALA A 92 -21.71 -18.97 -12.56
C ALA A 92 -23.19 -18.86 -12.95
N GLU A 93 -24.09 -19.35 -12.08
CA GLU A 93 -25.53 -19.25 -12.29
C GLU A 93 -26.03 -17.81 -12.44
N GLY A 94 -25.37 -16.84 -11.79
CA GLY A 94 -25.69 -15.41 -11.86
C GLY A 94 -25.08 -14.67 -13.07
N GLY A 95 -24.34 -15.36 -13.94
CA GLY A 95 -23.68 -14.78 -15.10
C GLY A 95 -22.20 -15.16 -15.22
N ASN A 96 -21.66 -14.98 -16.40
CA ASN A 96 -20.26 -15.25 -16.69
C ASN A 96 -19.46 -13.96 -16.63
N PHE A 97 -18.25 -14.03 -16.08
CA PHE A 97 -17.41 -12.84 -15.93
C PHE A 97 -15.92 -13.14 -16.07
N LEU A 98 -15.20 -12.15 -16.53
CA LEU A 98 -13.75 -12.08 -16.55
C LEU A 98 -13.28 -11.05 -15.54
N PHE A 99 -12.37 -11.44 -14.66
CA PHE A 99 -11.53 -10.52 -13.90
C PHE A 99 -10.14 -10.49 -14.55
N ALA A 100 -9.67 -9.30 -14.90
CA ALA A 100 -8.32 -9.09 -15.42
C ALA A 100 -7.61 -8.04 -14.55
N VAL A 101 -6.32 -8.25 -14.27
CA VAL A 101 -5.49 -7.36 -13.46
C VAL A 101 -4.10 -7.23 -14.06
N ASN A 102 -3.57 -6.01 -14.08
CA ASN A 102 -2.17 -5.71 -14.37
C ASN A 102 -1.38 -5.78 -13.08
N LEU A 103 -0.43 -6.71 -12.97
CA LEU A 103 0.43 -6.90 -11.80
C LEU A 103 1.68 -5.99 -11.81
N SER A 104 1.96 -5.30 -12.93
CA SER A 104 3.02 -4.30 -12.95
C SER A 104 2.65 -3.12 -12.06
N GLU A 105 3.58 -2.70 -11.22
CA GLU A 105 3.43 -1.52 -10.37
C GLU A 105 3.83 -0.22 -11.08
N THR A 106 4.46 -0.34 -12.26
CA THR A 106 5.04 0.80 -13.00
C THR A 106 4.55 0.93 -14.43
N ASP A 107 4.21 -0.19 -15.09
CA ASP A 107 3.97 -0.22 -16.52
C ASP A 107 2.49 -0.42 -16.85
N THR A 108 2.01 0.35 -17.79
CA THR A 108 0.69 0.18 -18.39
C THR A 108 0.67 -1.03 -19.33
N ALA A 109 -0.41 -1.79 -19.33
CA ALA A 109 -0.61 -2.93 -20.22
C ALA A 109 -1.75 -2.72 -21.20
N ASP A 110 -1.47 -2.82 -22.51
CA ASP A 110 -2.46 -2.88 -23.58
C ASP A 110 -2.58 -4.32 -24.07
N VAL A 111 -3.75 -4.95 -23.81
CA VAL A 111 -3.98 -6.36 -24.14
C VAL A 111 -5.33 -6.58 -24.82
N ALA A 112 -5.43 -7.61 -25.66
CA ALA A 112 -6.67 -8.08 -26.21
C ALA A 112 -7.05 -9.42 -25.58
N VAL A 113 -8.18 -9.48 -24.88
CA VAL A 113 -8.67 -10.69 -24.21
C VAL A 113 -9.74 -11.34 -25.04
N LYS A 114 -9.60 -12.63 -25.33
CA LYS A 114 -10.61 -13.45 -26.04
C LYS A 114 -11.59 -14.03 -25.03
N LEU A 115 -12.88 -13.84 -25.28
CA LEU A 115 -13.95 -14.30 -24.40
C LEU A 115 -15.01 -15.07 -25.18
N PRO A 116 -15.48 -16.23 -24.66
CA PRO A 116 -16.57 -16.99 -25.27
C PRO A 116 -17.94 -16.37 -24.95
N PHE A 117 -18.06 -15.06 -25.11
CA PHE A 117 -19.25 -14.26 -24.80
C PHE A 117 -19.91 -13.78 -26.10
N ALA A 118 -21.20 -13.48 -26.05
CA ALA A 118 -21.92 -12.81 -27.15
C ALA A 118 -21.67 -11.30 -27.16
N GLY A 119 -21.44 -10.73 -26.00
CA GLY A 119 -21.09 -9.32 -25.75
C GLY A 119 -20.58 -9.15 -24.33
N ALA A 120 -20.11 -7.96 -24.00
CA ALA A 120 -19.56 -7.64 -22.68
C ALA A 120 -19.97 -6.26 -22.18
N GLN A 121 -20.03 -6.13 -20.87
CA GLN A 121 -20.12 -4.88 -20.15
C GLN A 121 -19.09 -4.86 -19.03
N SER A 122 -18.52 -3.70 -18.72
CA SER A 122 -17.67 -3.51 -17.54
C SER A 122 -18.53 -3.26 -16.33
N TYR A 123 -18.09 -3.76 -15.18
CA TYR A 123 -18.70 -3.48 -13.89
C TYR A 123 -17.71 -2.69 -13.03
N ASP A 124 -18.11 -1.50 -12.61
CA ASP A 124 -17.30 -0.65 -11.74
C ASP A 124 -17.50 -1.10 -10.27
N LEU A 125 -16.41 -1.61 -9.64
CA LEU A 125 -16.44 -2.12 -8.27
C LEU A 125 -16.63 -1.03 -7.22
N LEU A 126 -16.40 0.25 -7.55
CA LEU A 126 -16.53 1.38 -6.64
C LEU A 126 -17.94 1.99 -6.66
N THR A 127 -18.54 2.09 -7.85
CA THR A 127 -19.86 2.73 -8.06
C THR A 127 -20.98 1.73 -8.18
N HIS A 128 -20.66 0.44 -8.40
CA HIS A 128 -21.61 -0.62 -8.74
C HIS A 128 -22.38 -0.40 -10.03
N GLU A 129 -21.85 0.43 -10.91
CA GLU A 129 -22.44 0.71 -12.22
C GLU A 129 -21.93 -0.25 -13.28
N THR A 130 -22.78 -0.57 -14.23
CA THR A 130 -22.39 -1.31 -15.45
C THR A 130 -22.32 -0.35 -16.63
N ARG A 131 -21.29 -0.52 -17.45
CA ARG A 131 -21.10 0.24 -18.69
C ARG A 131 -20.84 -0.71 -19.84
N PRO A 132 -21.39 -0.45 -21.02
CA PRO A 132 -21.08 -1.24 -22.20
C PRO A 132 -19.57 -1.28 -22.47
N ALA A 133 -19.01 -2.47 -22.72
CA ALA A 133 -17.63 -2.63 -23.15
C ALA A 133 -17.55 -2.73 -24.66
N ALA A 134 -16.61 -2.02 -25.29
CA ALA A 134 -16.35 -2.15 -26.72
C ALA A 134 -15.65 -3.48 -27.02
N PHE A 135 -16.07 -4.17 -28.07
CA PHE A 135 -15.49 -5.46 -28.47
C PHE A 135 -15.51 -5.68 -29.98
N GLU A 136 -14.65 -6.57 -30.43
CA GLU A 136 -14.65 -7.10 -31.80
C GLU A 136 -15.25 -8.52 -31.78
N LYS A 137 -16.11 -8.87 -32.77
CA LYS A 137 -16.60 -10.25 -32.90
C LYS A 137 -15.50 -11.15 -33.45
N THR A 138 -15.40 -12.35 -32.91
CA THR A 138 -14.51 -13.41 -33.38
C THR A 138 -15.32 -14.65 -33.78
N ALA A 139 -14.66 -15.68 -34.30
CA ALA A 139 -15.36 -16.92 -34.69
C ALA A 139 -16.01 -17.63 -33.49
N ASP A 140 -15.37 -17.55 -32.32
CA ASP A 140 -15.74 -18.29 -31.10
C ASP A 140 -16.22 -17.39 -29.92
N GLY A 141 -16.57 -16.11 -30.23
CA GLY A 141 -17.03 -15.17 -29.23
C GLY A 141 -16.65 -13.73 -29.54
N ILE A 142 -15.96 -13.07 -28.62
CA ILE A 142 -15.54 -11.68 -28.73
C ILE A 142 -14.07 -11.47 -28.32
N ALA A 143 -13.45 -10.40 -28.78
CA ALA A 143 -12.19 -9.88 -28.31
C ALA A 143 -12.40 -8.49 -27.73
N VAL A 144 -11.98 -8.28 -26.47
CA VAL A 144 -12.04 -6.98 -25.77
C VAL A 144 -10.62 -6.44 -25.64
N LYS A 145 -10.41 -5.21 -26.10
CA LYS A 145 -9.14 -4.49 -25.90
C LYS A 145 -9.20 -3.81 -24.55
N LEU A 146 -8.25 -4.14 -23.68
CA LEU A 146 -8.08 -3.56 -22.34
C LEU A 146 -6.84 -2.68 -22.35
N HIS A 147 -6.98 -1.50 -21.77
CA HIS A 147 -5.89 -0.62 -21.36
C HIS A 147 -5.91 -0.60 -19.85
N LEU A 148 -4.88 -1.16 -19.22
CA LEU A 148 -4.78 -1.30 -17.78
C LEU A 148 -3.58 -0.50 -17.27
N ALA A 149 -3.83 0.53 -16.49
CA ALA A 149 -2.80 1.26 -15.76
C ALA A 149 -2.06 0.32 -14.77
N PRO A 150 -0.92 0.74 -14.20
CA PRO A 150 -0.24 -0.03 -13.16
C PRO A 150 -1.19 -0.42 -12.04
N SER A 151 -1.19 -1.69 -11.65
CA SER A 151 -2.05 -2.29 -10.61
C SER A 151 -3.56 -2.20 -10.88
N GLU A 152 -3.99 -1.75 -12.06
CA GLU A 152 -5.41 -1.64 -12.41
C GLU A 152 -6.03 -3.01 -12.65
N SER A 153 -7.28 -3.15 -12.23
CA SER A 153 -8.10 -4.32 -12.52
C SER A 153 -9.42 -3.95 -13.18
N VAL A 154 -9.96 -4.85 -13.99
CA VAL A 154 -11.26 -4.71 -14.63
C VAL A 154 -12.10 -5.96 -14.44
N LEU A 155 -13.39 -5.77 -14.21
CA LEU A 155 -14.38 -6.84 -14.21
C LEU A 155 -15.27 -6.67 -15.44
N LEU A 156 -15.22 -7.65 -16.35
CA LEU A 156 -16.11 -7.75 -17.49
C LEU A 156 -17.18 -8.81 -17.25
N MET A 157 -18.43 -8.47 -17.45
CA MET A 157 -19.56 -9.37 -17.34
C MET A 157 -20.10 -9.67 -18.74
N GLN A 158 -20.54 -10.91 -18.97
CA GLN A 158 -21.25 -11.26 -20.20
C GLN A 158 -22.53 -10.41 -20.34
N SER A 159 -22.78 -9.94 -21.53
CA SER A 159 -23.98 -9.18 -21.89
C SER A 159 -24.51 -9.64 -23.25
N ASP A 160 -25.82 -9.63 -23.41
CA ASP A 160 -26.47 -9.85 -24.71
C ASP A 160 -26.51 -8.59 -25.57
N SER A 161 -26.15 -7.44 -25.01
CA SER A 161 -26.13 -6.16 -25.70
C SER A 161 -24.88 -6.06 -26.60
N ALA A 162 -25.06 -6.08 -27.91
CA ALA A 162 -24.01 -5.79 -28.86
C ALA A 162 -23.78 -4.28 -28.93
N ILE A 163 -22.64 -3.80 -28.46
CA ILE A 163 -22.22 -2.41 -28.74
C ILE A 163 -21.04 -2.45 -29.68
N PRO A 164 -21.13 -1.79 -30.83
CA PRO A 164 -20.02 -1.65 -31.74
C PRO A 164 -18.85 -0.97 -31.07
N GLN A 165 -17.63 -1.36 -31.44
CA GLN A 165 -16.41 -0.71 -30.98
C GLN A 165 -16.52 0.80 -31.24
N ALA A 166 -16.52 1.57 -30.13
CA ALA A 166 -16.21 2.99 -30.24
C ALA A 166 -14.73 3.08 -30.64
N GLN A 167 -14.46 3.55 -31.85
CA GLN A 167 -13.09 3.89 -32.23
C GLN A 167 -12.63 4.97 -31.25
N LYS A 168 -11.49 4.73 -30.55
CA LYS A 168 -10.82 5.81 -29.82
C LYS A 168 -10.48 6.89 -30.87
N SER A 169 -11.20 8.00 -30.85
CA SER A 169 -10.85 9.15 -31.67
C SER A 169 -9.46 9.67 -31.19
N PRO A 170 -8.61 10.12 -32.11
CA PRO A 170 -7.32 10.67 -31.73
C PRO A 170 -7.53 11.88 -30.80
N ILE A 171 -6.60 12.08 -29.88
CA ILE A 171 -6.60 13.27 -29.00
C ILE A 171 -6.42 14.49 -29.87
N ALA A 172 -7.38 15.42 -29.81
CA ALA A 172 -7.40 16.65 -30.62
C ALA A 172 -6.69 17.80 -29.92
N GLU A 173 -6.79 17.83 -28.60
CA GLU A 173 -6.32 18.94 -27.78
C GLU A 173 -5.93 18.44 -26.39
N THR A 174 -4.85 18.98 -25.83
CA THR A 174 -4.39 18.72 -24.46
C THR A 174 -4.22 20.06 -23.75
N MET A 175 -4.68 20.13 -22.51
CA MET A 175 -4.48 21.26 -21.62
C MET A 175 -3.75 20.79 -20.37
N GLU A 176 -2.50 21.21 -20.22
CA GLU A 176 -1.69 20.93 -19.02
C GLU A 176 -2.24 21.70 -17.80
N LEU A 177 -2.36 20.98 -16.68
CA LEU A 177 -2.83 21.54 -15.41
C LEU A 177 -1.71 21.70 -14.39
N GLY A 178 -0.48 21.87 -14.84
CA GLY A 178 0.69 22.17 -14.00
C GLY A 178 0.60 23.49 -13.23
N GLY A 179 1.58 23.76 -12.35
CA GLY A 179 1.67 24.98 -11.55
C GLY A 179 0.94 24.90 -10.21
N LYS A 180 0.64 26.08 -9.64
CA LYS A 180 0.13 26.18 -8.26
C LYS A 180 -1.35 25.85 -8.15
N TRP A 181 -1.66 25.13 -7.07
CA TRP A 181 -3.00 24.77 -6.63
C TRP A 181 -3.20 25.23 -5.20
N THR A 182 -4.33 25.86 -4.91
CA THR A 182 -4.64 26.39 -3.59
C THR A 182 -5.26 25.31 -2.71
N ARG A 183 -4.81 25.17 -1.47
CA ARG A 183 -5.46 24.26 -0.50
C ARG A 183 -6.87 24.73 -0.18
N SER A 184 -7.83 23.85 -0.29
CA SER A 184 -9.26 24.15 -0.07
C SER A 184 -9.61 24.36 1.40
N ALA A 185 -8.82 23.77 2.32
CA ALA A 185 -9.02 23.83 3.76
C ALA A 185 -7.65 23.71 4.50
N PRO A 186 -7.58 24.11 5.78
CA PRO A 186 -6.46 23.71 6.63
C PRO A 186 -6.27 22.21 6.61
N VAL A 187 -5.01 21.78 6.51
CA VAL A 187 -4.64 20.36 6.49
C VAL A 187 -3.87 20.07 7.76
N GLN A 188 -4.30 19.06 8.50
CA GLN A 188 -3.56 18.54 9.62
C GLN A 188 -2.33 17.78 9.10
N ASN A 189 -1.14 18.30 9.40
CA ASN A 189 0.14 17.69 9.05
C ASN A 189 0.69 16.93 10.25
N THR A 190 1.77 16.19 10.04
CA THR A 190 2.39 15.37 11.08
C THR A 190 3.90 15.58 11.12
N LEU A 191 4.48 15.45 12.31
CA LEU A 191 5.90 15.22 12.53
C LEU A 191 6.06 14.01 13.44
N THR A 192 6.74 12.96 12.96
CA THR A 192 7.09 11.78 13.73
C THR A 192 8.35 12.05 14.54
N LEU A 193 8.31 11.77 15.85
CA LEU A 193 9.43 11.87 16.77
C LEU A 193 9.87 10.44 17.13
N ASP A 194 10.81 9.90 16.38
CA ASP A 194 11.31 8.52 16.50
C ASP A 194 12.72 8.42 17.08
N MET A 195 13.26 9.56 17.55
CA MET A 195 14.54 9.66 18.24
C MET A 195 14.33 10.14 19.66
N ALA A 196 14.92 9.46 20.65
CA ALA A 196 14.83 9.83 22.04
C ALA A 196 16.17 9.70 22.76
N ALA A 197 16.41 10.54 23.75
CA ALA A 197 17.51 10.39 24.69
C ALA A 197 17.04 9.60 25.92
N LEU A 198 17.78 8.54 26.28
CA LEU A 198 17.48 7.65 27.41
C LEU A 198 18.20 8.09 28.68
N SER A 199 17.52 8.05 29.83
CA SER A 199 18.09 8.24 31.14
C SER A 199 17.58 7.21 32.15
N TYR A 200 18.42 6.83 33.10
CA TYR A 200 18.08 5.96 34.24
C TYR A 200 17.98 6.68 35.59
N ASP A 201 18.25 7.99 35.61
CA ASP A 201 18.23 8.83 36.79
C ASP A 201 17.41 10.12 36.63
N GLY A 202 16.91 10.36 35.39
CA GLY A 202 16.16 11.57 35.03
C GLY A 202 17.02 12.84 34.87
N VAL A 203 18.35 12.72 34.98
CA VAL A 203 19.30 13.84 34.94
C VAL A 203 20.32 13.68 33.83
N SER A 204 20.94 12.50 33.75
CA SER A 204 21.98 12.17 32.79
C SER A 204 21.37 11.44 31.61
N TYR A 205 21.31 12.08 30.44
CA TYR A 205 20.73 11.52 29.25
C TYR A 205 21.81 11.11 28.23
N THR A 206 21.53 10.05 27.47
CA THR A 206 22.34 9.68 26.30
C THR A 206 22.19 10.76 25.22
N GLU A 207 23.03 10.71 24.18
CA GLU A 207 22.66 11.31 22.89
C GLU A 207 21.36 10.70 22.38
N PRO A 208 20.58 11.41 21.54
CA PRO A 208 19.37 10.86 20.94
C PRO A 208 19.66 9.57 20.17
N LEU A 209 18.86 8.55 20.42
CA LEU A 209 18.94 7.21 19.84
C LEU A 209 17.63 6.87 19.14
N PRO A 210 17.64 6.05 18.06
CA PRO A 210 16.42 5.54 17.49
C PRO A 210 15.59 4.78 18.54
N VAL A 211 14.30 5.07 18.60
CA VAL A 211 13.38 4.43 19.56
C VAL A 211 13.41 2.89 19.46
N PRO A 212 13.42 2.27 18.26
CA PRO A 212 13.56 0.82 18.15
C PRO A 212 14.86 0.28 18.75
N TYR A 213 15.96 1.03 18.63
CA TYR A 213 17.23 0.64 19.28
C TYR A 213 17.14 0.68 20.81
N ILE A 214 16.48 1.71 21.38
CA ILE A 214 16.27 1.79 22.83
C ILE A 214 15.47 0.59 23.29
N SER A 215 14.37 0.25 22.60
CA SER A 215 13.52 -0.90 22.92
C SER A 215 14.32 -2.21 22.91
N GLU A 216 15.04 -2.48 21.82
CA GLU A 216 15.88 -3.69 21.72
C GLU A 216 16.98 -3.73 22.78
N ARG A 217 17.63 -2.60 23.08
CA ARG A 217 18.65 -2.50 24.13
C ARG A 217 18.10 -2.88 25.50
N LEU A 218 16.93 -2.37 25.86
CA LEU A 218 16.28 -2.68 27.15
C LEU A 218 15.90 -4.16 27.25
N LEU A 219 15.45 -4.78 26.14
CA LEU A 219 15.17 -6.22 26.08
C LEU A 219 16.46 -7.04 26.27
N ARG A 220 17.55 -6.69 25.60
CA ARG A 220 18.86 -7.36 25.73
C ARG A 220 19.45 -7.23 27.13
N GLU A 221 19.34 -6.06 27.75
CA GLU A 221 19.82 -5.79 29.09
C GLU A 221 18.89 -6.38 30.16
N LYS A 222 17.71 -6.91 29.78
CA LYS A 222 16.66 -7.41 30.70
C LYS A 222 16.36 -6.40 31.80
N THR A 223 16.22 -5.15 31.37
CA THR A 223 16.07 -4.01 32.25
C THR A 223 14.61 -3.87 32.69
N ASN A 224 14.33 -4.10 34.00
CA ASN A 224 13.03 -3.80 34.62
C ASN A 224 13.27 -2.73 35.66
N ARG A 225 13.07 -1.46 35.31
CA ARG A 225 13.34 -0.31 36.15
C ARG A 225 12.68 0.96 35.65
N LYS A 226 12.65 1.97 36.50
CA LYS A 226 12.26 3.32 36.10
C LYS A 226 13.28 3.91 35.09
N LEU A 227 12.78 4.56 34.08
CA LEU A 227 13.58 5.29 33.07
C LEU A 227 12.84 6.52 32.56
N TRP A 228 13.58 7.39 31.90
CA TRP A 228 13.07 8.60 31.25
C TRP A 228 13.50 8.62 29.79
N LEU A 229 12.54 8.98 28.92
CA LEU A 229 12.77 9.20 27.50
C LEU A 229 12.50 10.68 27.19
N ARG A 230 13.49 11.36 26.63
CA ARG A 230 13.38 12.75 26.21
C ARG A 230 13.39 12.85 24.71
N TYR A 231 12.26 13.30 24.15
CA TYR A 231 12.08 13.62 22.74
C TYR A 231 12.20 15.12 22.55
N VAL A 232 12.78 15.56 21.41
CA VAL A 232 13.00 16.96 21.13
C VAL A 232 12.44 17.31 19.76
N PHE A 233 11.77 18.47 19.65
CA PHE A 233 11.38 19.06 18.39
C PHE A 233 11.68 20.56 18.34
N THR A 234 11.90 21.08 17.14
CA THR A 234 12.16 22.50 16.91
C THR A 234 10.98 23.16 16.19
N ALA A 235 10.58 24.35 16.59
CA ALA A 235 9.48 25.08 16.01
C ALA A 235 9.84 26.53 15.68
N ASP A 236 9.79 26.91 14.41
CA ASP A 236 9.81 28.31 13.96
C ASP A 236 8.41 28.90 13.91
N PHE A 237 7.40 28.02 13.80
CA PHE A 237 5.98 28.33 13.77
C PHE A 237 5.21 27.39 14.70
N LEU A 238 4.25 27.94 15.43
CA LEU A 238 3.38 27.19 16.36
C LEU A 238 1.93 27.39 15.96
N PRO A 239 1.21 26.35 15.56
CA PRO A 239 -0.22 26.42 15.34
C PRO A 239 -1.00 26.28 16.65
N ASP A 240 -2.19 26.86 16.72
CA ASP A 240 -3.07 26.76 17.91
C ASP A 240 -3.61 25.33 18.12
N ASP A 241 -3.60 24.51 17.08
CA ASP A 241 -4.06 23.12 17.05
C ASP A 241 -2.92 22.09 17.25
N LEU A 242 -1.74 22.51 17.73
CA LEU A 242 -0.62 21.61 17.96
C LEU A 242 -1.01 20.54 19.00
N THR A 243 -1.03 19.29 18.56
CA THR A 243 -1.47 18.13 19.34
C THR A 243 -0.36 17.09 19.41
N LEU A 244 -0.14 16.53 20.59
CA LEU A 244 0.72 15.37 20.80
C LEU A 244 -0.14 14.09 20.82
N GLU A 245 0.30 13.06 20.14
CA GLU A 245 -0.29 11.72 20.14
C GLU A 245 0.79 10.67 20.35
N LEU A 246 0.53 9.71 21.21
CA LEU A 246 1.40 8.56 21.49
C LEU A 246 0.56 7.35 21.85
N GLU A 247 1.15 6.16 21.71
CA GLU A 247 0.53 4.94 22.19
C GLU A 247 0.32 4.98 23.71
N THR A 248 -0.80 4.45 24.18
CA THR A 248 -1.11 4.38 25.61
C THR A 248 -0.10 3.50 26.31
N LEU A 249 0.85 4.12 26.97
CA LEU A 249 1.83 3.44 27.83
C LEU A 249 1.37 3.52 29.27
N GLN A 250 1.76 2.53 30.08
CA GLN A 250 1.69 2.63 31.52
C GLN A 250 2.81 3.56 32.01
N HIS A 251 2.73 4.83 31.63
CA HIS A 251 3.69 5.84 32.05
C HIS A 251 3.30 6.46 33.39
N THR A 252 4.29 6.80 34.18
CA THR A 252 4.08 7.48 35.45
C THR A 252 3.88 8.97 35.26
N LYS A 253 4.60 9.60 34.30
CA LYS A 253 4.46 11.02 34.00
C LYS A 253 4.82 11.33 32.55
N LEU A 254 4.13 12.32 32.01
CA LEU A 254 4.43 12.94 30.73
C LEU A 254 4.51 14.45 30.92
N SER A 255 5.57 15.09 30.42
CA SER A 255 5.71 16.55 30.51
C SER A 255 6.14 17.16 29.16
N VAL A 256 5.74 18.40 28.95
CA VAL A 256 6.16 19.25 27.83
C VAL A 256 6.81 20.49 28.38
N ASN A 257 8.08 20.75 28.05
CA ASN A 257 8.86 21.87 28.55
C ASN A 257 8.82 22.00 30.09
N GLY A 258 8.88 20.86 30.80
CA GLY A 258 8.84 20.77 32.26
C GLY A 258 7.45 20.89 32.88
N THR A 259 6.39 21.09 32.11
CA THR A 259 5.00 21.10 32.60
C THR A 259 4.37 19.74 32.43
N GLU A 260 3.95 19.12 33.52
CA GLU A 260 3.27 17.81 33.53
C GLU A 260 1.89 17.91 32.86
N ILE A 261 1.56 16.92 32.02
CA ILE A 261 0.30 16.84 31.27
C ILE A 261 -0.29 15.44 31.33
N SER A 262 -1.60 15.37 31.06
CA SER A 262 -2.32 14.11 30.83
C SER A 262 -3.02 14.18 29.49
N LEU A 263 -2.84 13.15 28.67
CA LEU A 263 -3.53 12.99 27.39
C LEU A 263 -4.79 12.14 27.60
N THR A 264 -5.95 12.67 27.25
CA THR A 264 -7.25 12.04 27.52
C THR A 264 -8.09 11.85 26.26
N GLY A 265 -7.72 12.48 25.14
CA GLY A 265 -8.39 12.32 23.86
C GLY A 265 -8.04 10.99 23.21
N GLN A 266 -8.96 10.42 22.47
CA GLN A 266 -8.69 9.24 21.65
C GLN A 266 -7.79 9.63 20.48
N GLY A 267 -6.76 8.81 20.21
CA GLY A 267 -5.87 8.95 19.07
C GLY A 267 -6.59 8.77 17.73
N VAL A 268 -6.01 9.31 16.69
CA VAL A 268 -6.53 9.18 15.31
C VAL A 268 -5.79 8.10 14.51
N LEU A 269 -4.58 7.73 14.91
CA LEU A 269 -3.78 6.69 14.24
C LEU A 269 -4.29 5.30 14.57
N ASP A 270 -4.50 5.04 15.85
CA ASP A 270 -4.99 3.77 16.36
C ASP A 270 -5.82 3.97 17.64
N ARG A 271 -6.59 2.94 18.03
CA ARG A 271 -7.40 2.96 19.26
C ARG A 271 -6.56 2.89 20.53
N SER A 272 -5.35 2.37 20.46
CA SER A 272 -4.38 2.32 21.55
C SER A 272 -3.73 3.67 21.84
N PHE A 273 -3.87 4.64 20.93
CA PHE A 273 -3.26 5.95 21.05
C PHE A 273 -4.11 6.92 21.89
N VAL A 274 -3.43 7.78 22.64
CA VAL A 274 -4.01 8.92 23.35
C VAL A 274 -3.43 10.23 22.83
N ARG A 275 -4.24 11.29 22.84
CA ARG A 275 -3.86 12.60 22.31
C ARG A 275 -4.28 13.75 23.20
N GLY A 276 -3.60 14.90 23.05
CA GLY A 276 -3.95 16.14 23.70
C GLY A 276 -3.28 17.35 23.09
N ASN A 277 -3.95 18.51 23.13
CA ASN A 277 -3.40 19.77 22.63
C ASN A 277 -2.28 20.25 23.56
N ILE A 278 -1.12 20.60 22.98
CA ILE A 278 0.06 21.09 23.68
C ILE A 278 0.49 22.50 23.22
N ALA A 279 -0.31 23.16 22.39
CA ALA A 279 0.05 24.46 21.81
C ALA A 279 0.41 25.53 22.85
N ALA A 280 -0.32 25.54 23.99
CA ALA A 280 -0.06 26.49 25.08
C ALA A 280 1.25 26.24 25.84
N LEU A 281 1.85 25.06 25.70
CA LEU A 281 3.08 24.64 26.37
C LEU A 281 4.29 24.71 25.44
N ALA A 282 4.05 24.69 24.13
CA ALA A 282 5.09 24.75 23.11
C ALA A 282 5.61 26.20 22.97
N ARG A 283 6.87 26.33 22.58
CA ARG A 283 7.54 27.62 22.34
C ARG A 283 8.30 27.62 21.01
N LYS A 284 8.59 28.78 20.49
CA LYS A 284 9.51 28.90 19.33
C LYS A 284 10.91 28.47 19.77
N GLY A 285 11.61 27.82 18.85
CA GLY A 285 12.90 27.17 19.12
C GLY A 285 12.72 25.73 19.59
N GLU A 286 13.61 25.25 20.42
CA GLU A 286 13.64 23.89 20.92
C GLU A 286 12.58 23.65 21.99
N ASN A 287 11.91 22.50 21.88
CA ASN A 287 10.92 21.99 22.82
C ASN A 287 11.30 20.56 23.20
N GLU A 288 11.03 20.20 24.42
CA GLU A 288 11.24 18.83 24.93
C GLU A 288 9.94 18.22 25.43
N ILE A 289 9.80 16.92 25.16
CA ILE A 289 8.76 16.07 25.72
C ILE A 289 9.46 14.98 26.50
N VAL A 290 9.16 14.88 27.79
CA VAL A 290 9.78 13.87 28.68
C VAL A 290 8.72 12.89 29.14
N LEU A 291 8.98 11.61 28.91
CA LEU A 291 8.17 10.48 29.35
C LEU A 291 8.93 9.75 30.46
N GLU A 292 8.34 9.66 31.64
CA GLU A 292 8.82 8.85 32.76
C GLU A 292 8.06 7.53 32.78
N LEU A 293 8.78 6.41 32.76
CA LEU A 293 8.23 5.07 32.66
C LEU A 293 8.70 4.19 33.84
N ASP A 294 7.81 3.35 34.37
CA ASP A 294 8.18 2.15 35.11
C ASP A 294 8.26 0.99 34.08
N TYR A 295 9.42 0.90 33.39
CA TYR A 295 9.62 -0.10 32.36
C TYR A 295 9.69 -1.50 32.94
N PHE A 296 8.85 -2.37 32.40
CA PHE A 296 8.74 -3.76 32.82
C PHE A 296 8.43 -4.67 31.63
N GLN A 297 9.11 -5.81 31.59
CA GLN A 297 8.76 -6.94 30.71
C GLN A 297 8.74 -8.22 31.55
N SER A 298 7.83 -9.13 31.21
CA SER A 298 7.75 -10.44 31.86
C SER A 298 8.91 -11.34 31.43
N GLN A 299 9.17 -12.38 32.22
CA GLN A 299 10.16 -13.40 31.88
C GLN A 299 9.81 -14.08 30.55
N GLN A 300 8.52 -14.29 30.26
CA GLN A 300 8.08 -14.89 29.01
C GLN A 300 8.46 -14.04 27.79
N THR A 301 8.33 -12.72 27.86
CA THR A 301 8.76 -11.78 26.83
C THR A 301 10.27 -11.89 26.58
N TYR A 302 11.07 -11.92 27.65
CA TYR A 302 12.52 -12.11 27.53
C TYR A 302 12.91 -13.46 26.96
N ASP A 303 12.20 -14.54 27.30
CA ASP A 303 12.47 -15.89 26.79
C ASP A 303 12.20 -15.98 25.27
N VAL A 304 11.13 -15.33 24.79
CA VAL A 304 10.85 -15.26 23.35
C VAL A 304 11.92 -14.43 22.63
N PHE A 305 12.30 -13.28 23.18
CA PHE A 305 13.35 -12.44 22.62
C PHE A 305 14.68 -13.19 22.53
N ASP A 306 15.11 -13.83 23.61
CA ASP A 306 16.34 -14.64 23.63
C ASP A 306 16.27 -15.82 22.67
N GLY A 307 15.12 -16.50 22.62
CA GLY A 307 14.90 -17.62 21.70
C GLY A 307 15.00 -17.22 20.24
N PHE A 308 14.57 -16.01 19.87
CA PHE A 308 14.70 -15.48 18.53
C PHE A 308 16.15 -15.11 18.18
N TYR A 309 16.82 -14.34 19.03
CA TYR A 309 18.16 -13.80 18.72
C TYR A 309 19.30 -14.76 19.05
N TYR A 310 19.15 -15.62 20.05
CA TYR A 310 20.25 -16.46 20.56
C TYR A 310 19.89 -17.96 20.58
N GLY A 311 18.67 -18.32 20.21
CA GLY A 311 18.18 -19.69 20.19
C GLY A 311 18.61 -20.46 18.94
N ASN A 312 18.09 -21.67 18.82
CA ASN A 312 18.38 -22.62 17.74
C ASN A 312 17.38 -22.56 16.57
N GLY A 313 16.60 -21.48 16.45
CA GLY A 313 15.57 -21.28 15.43
C GLY A 313 14.18 -21.81 15.79
N GLU A 314 13.95 -22.19 17.06
CA GLU A 314 12.61 -22.59 17.54
C GLU A 314 11.65 -21.40 17.61
N VAL A 315 12.16 -20.20 17.90
CA VAL A 315 11.38 -18.95 17.88
C VAL A 315 11.57 -18.30 16.52
N THR A 316 10.48 -18.21 15.78
CA THR A 316 10.44 -17.57 14.44
C THR A 316 10.15 -16.08 14.56
N GLU A 317 10.43 -15.32 13.50
CA GLU A 317 10.06 -13.91 13.38
C GLU A 317 8.53 -13.70 13.61
N THR A 318 7.71 -14.62 13.12
CA THR A 318 6.26 -14.59 13.34
C THR A 318 5.91 -14.65 14.83
N LEU A 319 6.56 -15.52 15.60
CA LEU A 319 6.36 -15.60 17.05
C LEU A 319 6.82 -14.32 17.75
N MET A 320 7.95 -13.77 17.33
CA MET A 320 8.47 -12.51 17.84
C MET A 320 7.51 -11.34 17.61
N ASN A 321 6.93 -11.26 16.40
CA ASN A 321 5.95 -10.24 16.03
C ASN A 321 4.58 -10.42 16.73
N CYS A 322 4.29 -11.60 17.29
CA CYS A 322 3.09 -11.87 18.07
C CYS A 322 3.26 -11.65 19.59
N VAL A 323 4.42 -11.23 20.04
CA VAL A 323 4.64 -10.94 21.47
C VAL A 323 3.87 -9.68 21.86
N SER A 324 3.11 -9.79 22.94
CA SER A 324 2.52 -8.62 23.60
C SER A 324 3.49 -8.11 24.65
N TYR A 325 4.13 -6.99 24.37
CA TYR A 325 5.02 -6.33 25.32
C TYR A 325 4.22 -5.66 26.43
N GLU A 326 4.65 -5.82 27.69
CA GLU A 326 4.00 -5.18 28.83
C GLU A 326 4.27 -3.67 28.85
N THR A 327 5.47 -3.27 28.43
CA THR A 327 5.80 -1.86 28.16
C THR A 327 6.36 -1.76 26.76
N ASN A 328 5.63 -1.11 25.86
CA ASN A 328 6.07 -0.84 24.52
C ASN A 328 6.58 0.60 24.41
N ILE A 329 7.76 0.79 23.82
CA ILE A 329 8.35 2.12 23.59
C ILE A 329 8.25 2.39 22.10
N GLU A 330 7.46 3.42 21.76
CA GLU A 330 7.13 3.80 20.38
C GLU A 330 7.53 5.24 20.08
N ALA A 331 7.49 5.59 18.81
CA ALA A 331 7.57 6.97 18.35
C ALA A 331 6.38 7.79 18.86
N MET A 332 6.59 9.09 19.01
CA MET A 332 5.51 10.05 19.28
C MET A 332 5.18 10.83 18.00
N TYR A 333 3.99 11.38 17.94
CA TYR A 333 3.50 12.10 16.77
C TYR A 333 2.98 13.48 17.15
N LEU A 334 3.46 14.51 16.46
CA LEU A 334 2.88 15.84 16.54
C LEU A 334 1.95 16.05 15.35
N PHE A 335 0.74 16.50 15.64
CA PHE A 335 -0.28 16.87 14.63
C PHE A 335 -0.62 18.34 14.74
N GLY A 336 -0.95 18.96 13.60
CA GLY A 336 -1.42 20.35 13.58
C GLY A 336 -1.34 20.99 12.20
N SER A 337 -1.80 22.24 12.15
CA SER A 337 -1.79 23.06 10.92
C SER A 337 -0.42 23.73 10.69
N PHE A 338 0.63 22.94 10.47
CA PHE A 338 2.01 23.39 10.24
C PHE A 338 2.60 22.76 8.98
N ALA A 339 3.75 23.27 8.53
CA ALA A 339 4.65 22.61 7.58
C ALA A 339 5.86 22.05 8.33
N VAL A 340 6.52 21.06 7.72
CA VAL A 340 7.74 20.43 8.22
C VAL A 340 8.86 20.58 7.20
N ARG A 341 10.04 21.04 7.62
CA ARG A 341 11.19 21.20 6.74
C ARG A 341 12.46 20.63 7.39
N PRO A 342 13.32 19.97 6.61
CA PRO A 342 14.62 19.52 7.11
C PRO A 342 15.58 20.72 7.28
N ASP A 343 16.50 20.63 8.22
CA ASP A 343 17.51 21.66 8.49
C ASP A 343 18.52 21.81 7.34
N SER A 344 18.99 20.69 6.77
CA SER A 344 20.02 20.67 5.72
C SER A 344 19.45 20.77 4.30
N GLY A 345 18.12 20.86 4.14
CA GLY A 345 17.44 20.80 2.85
C GLY A 345 17.20 19.37 2.36
N TRP A 346 16.60 19.27 1.17
CA TRP A 346 16.19 18.00 0.58
C TRP A 346 17.28 17.45 -0.35
N GLN A 347 17.48 16.12 -0.29
CA GLN A 347 18.26 15.35 -1.26
C GLN A 347 17.35 14.38 -2.01
N ALA A 348 17.56 14.23 -3.31
CA ALA A 348 16.82 13.28 -4.13
C ALA A 348 17.54 11.93 -4.14
N GLY A 349 16.79 10.85 -3.92
CA GLY A 349 17.20 9.47 -4.09
C GLY A 349 16.59 8.83 -5.32
N GLU A 350 16.83 7.54 -5.50
CA GLU A 350 16.23 6.74 -6.55
C GLU A 350 14.72 6.56 -6.36
N ASN A 351 14.02 6.11 -7.38
CA ASN A 351 12.57 5.83 -7.34
C ASN A 351 11.69 6.96 -6.79
N GLY A 352 12.18 8.22 -6.81
CA GLY A 352 11.46 9.37 -6.28
C GLY A 352 11.49 9.50 -4.75
N VAL A 353 12.39 8.80 -4.07
CA VAL A 353 12.63 8.97 -2.63
C VAL A 353 13.26 10.33 -2.37
N ARG A 354 12.91 10.92 -1.21
CA ARG A 354 13.48 12.18 -0.72
C ARG A 354 14.12 11.95 0.64
N PHE A 355 15.31 12.49 0.81
CA PHE A 355 16.03 12.41 2.09
C PHE A 355 16.08 13.76 2.76
N GLY A 356 15.93 13.76 4.08
CA GLY A 356 16.09 14.91 4.94
C GLY A 356 16.61 14.51 6.31
N ASP A 357 17.04 15.48 7.08
CA ASP A 357 17.49 15.30 8.45
C ASP A 357 16.95 16.40 9.36
N ARG A 358 16.83 16.11 10.64
CA ARG A 358 16.43 17.06 11.69
C ARG A 358 15.37 18.06 11.23
N PHE A 359 14.14 17.80 11.57
CA PHE A 359 13.00 18.56 11.07
C PHE A 359 12.55 19.63 12.05
N ARG A 360 12.00 20.72 11.49
CA ARG A 360 11.37 21.81 12.24
C ARG A 360 9.97 22.12 11.75
N LEU A 361 9.13 22.57 12.68
CA LEU A 361 7.80 23.09 12.36
C LEU A 361 7.91 24.49 11.76
N CYS A 362 7.28 24.71 10.60
CA CYS A 362 7.26 25.98 9.86
C CYS A 362 5.83 26.39 9.51
N ALA A 363 5.63 27.64 9.12
CA ALA A 363 4.35 28.09 8.58
C ALA A 363 4.04 27.37 7.26
N PRO A 364 2.80 26.85 7.10
CA PRO A 364 2.42 26.13 5.89
C PRO A 364 2.12 27.08 4.73
N ALA A 365 2.52 26.71 3.51
CA ALA A 365 2.14 27.42 2.30
C ALA A 365 0.65 27.19 1.97
N THR A 366 -0.01 28.21 1.41
CA THR A 366 -1.39 28.12 0.94
C THR A 366 -1.46 27.42 -0.40
N ASP A 367 -0.49 27.70 -1.29
CA ASP A 367 -0.44 27.18 -2.65
C ASP A 367 0.69 26.18 -2.79
N LEU A 368 0.38 25.02 -3.37
CA LEU A 368 1.28 23.91 -3.57
C LEU A 368 1.39 23.56 -5.06
N ASP A 369 2.53 23.06 -5.46
CA ASP A 369 2.72 22.36 -6.72
C ASP A 369 2.31 20.90 -6.57
N LEU A 370 1.64 20.31 -7.56
CA LEU A 370 1.18 18.93 -7.47
C LEU A 370 2.29 17.90 -7.57
N GLN A 371 3.45 18.24 -8.16
CA GLN A 371 4.46 17.24 -8.52
C GLN A 371 5.14 16.58 -7.32
N ASP A 372 5.42 17.33 -6.28
CA ASP A 372 6.09 16.79 -5.08
C ASP A 372 5.68 17.59 -3.85
N ILE A 373 4.59 17.19 -3.26
CA ILE A 373 4.01 17.81 -2.07
C ILE A 373 4.88 17.51 -0.83
N THR A 374 5.59 16.37 -0.84
CA THR A 374 6.47 15.94 0.26
C THR A 374 7.48 17.04 0.63
N VAL A 375 8.20 17.58 -0.36
CA VAL A 375 9.24 18.59 -0.13
C VAL A 375 8.69 20.01 0.12
N GLN A 376 7.39 20.21 -0.05
CA GLN A 376 6.72 21.50 0.16
C GLN A 376 6.17 21.65 1.58
N GLY A 377 6.67 20.85 2.51
CA GLY A 377 6.34 20.93 3.92
C GLY A 377 5.47 19.78 4.45
N PHE A 378 5.30 18.70 3.68
CA PHE A 378 4.43 17.59 4.02
C PHE A 378 5.14 16.21 3.96
N PRO A 379 6.35 16.07 4.54
CA PRO A 379 7.10 14.81 4.46
C PRO A 379 6.43 13.66 5.21
N PHE A 380 5.88 13.89 6.39
CA PHE A 380 5.22 12.89 7.22
C PHE A 380 3.70 12.83 6.98
N PHE A 381 3.22 13.47 5.91
CA PHE A 381 1.80 13.60 5.66
C PHE A 381 1.15 12.25 5.35
N HIS A 382 -0.04 12.07 5.90
CA HIS A 382 -0.94 10.97 5.62
C HIS A 382 -2.37 11.47 5.44
N GLY A 383 -3.25 10.64 4.86
CA GLY A 383 -4.66 11.00 4.69
C GLY A 383 -4.91 11.89 3.48
N ALA A 384 -5.97 12.68 3.53
CA ALA A 384 -6.50 13.40 2.39
C ALA A 384 -6.08 14.88 2.36
N MET A 385 -5.62 15.34 1.20
CA MET A 385 -5.33 16.75 0.93
C MET A 385 -6.20 17.25 -0.22
N ARG A 386 -6.97 18.32 0.02
CA ARG A 386 -7.80 18.96 -1.01
C ARG A 386 -7.13 20.19 -1.59
N LEU A 387 -6.99 20.20 -2.90
CA LEU A 387 -6.36 21.25 -3.69
C LEU A 387 -7.31 21.68 -4.80
N LYS A 388 -7.49 22.96 -5.01
CA LYS A 388 -8.38 23.51 -6.03
C LYS A 388 -7.72 24.50 -6.96
N ARG A 389 -8.24 24.60 -8.17
CA ARG A 389 -7.83 25.56 -9.19
C ARG A 389 -9.02 25.92 -10.08
N THR A 390 -9.10 27.17 -10.52
CA THR A 390 -10.01 27.59 -11.57
C THR A 390 -9.39 27.29 -12.94
N ILE A 391 -10.17 26.65 -13.81
CA ILE A 391 -9.82 26.36 -15.21
C ILE A 391 -10.87 26.98 -16.13
N THR A 392 -10.48 27.33 -17.35
CA THR A 392 -11.40 27.86 -18.36
C THR A 392 -11.40 26.92 -19.57
N VAL A 393 -12.58 26.40 -19.93
CA VAL A 393 -12.76 25.54 -21.08
C VAL A 393 -13.79 26.11 -22.06
N GLN A 394 -13.58 25.91 -23.37
CA GLN A 394 -14.52 26.38 -24.41
C GLN A 394 -15.59 25.33 -24.75
N SER A 395 -15.32 24.06 -24.44
CA SER A 395 -16.22 22.92 -24.67
C SER A 395 -16.26 22.03 -23.45
N ILE A 396 -17.24 21.12 -23.38
CA ILE A 396 -17.44 20.25 -22.23
C ILE A 396 -16.76 18.86 -22.40
N ASN A 397 -16.39 18.46 -23.62
CA ASN A 397 -15.93 17.10 -23.92
C ASN A 397 -14.45 16.91 -23.50
N TRP A 398 -14.19 16.88 -22.20
CA TRP A 398 -12.86 16.70 -21.65
C TRP A 398 -12.78 15.48 -20.76
N GLN A 399 -11.70 14.74 -20.92
CA GLN A 399 -11.27 13.67 -20.05
C GLN A 399 -10.07 14.15 -19.23
N LEU A 400 -10.10 13.94 -17.92
CA LEU A 400 -8.92 14.13 -17.05
C LEU A 400 -8.00 12.94 -17.21
N ARG A 401 -6.71 13.19 -17.39
CA ARG A 401 -5.65 12.17 -17.30
C ARG A 401 -4.63 12.58 -16.28
N CYS A 402 -4.18 11.62 -15.46
CA CYS A 402 -3.14 11.85 -14.45
C CYS A 402 -2.18 10.65 -14.33
N ALA A 403 -0.97 10.93 -13.86
CA ALA A 403 -0.03 9.93 -13.37
C ALA A 403 0.68 10.51 -12.15
N GLY A 404 1.04 9.65 -11.19
CA GLY A 404 1.75 10.11 -10.00
C GLY A 404 1.65 9.13 -8.84
N ARG A 405 2.10 9.58 -7.68
CA ARG A 405 2.18 8.78 -6.46
C ARG A 405 1.16 9.25 -5.42
N VAL A 406 -0.05 8.78 -5.60
CA VAL A 406 -1.17 8.93 -4.66
C VAL A 406 -1.88 7.59 -4.52
N GLN A 407 -2.48 7.30 -3.37
CA GLN A 407 -3.19 6.03 -3.19
C GLN A 407 -4.48 5.99 -4.01
N TYR A 408 -5.21 7.10 -3.98
CA TYR A 408 -6.33 7.37 -4.89
C TYR A 408 -6.59 8.88 -4.94
N MET A 409 -7.37 9.29 -5.92
CA MET A 409 -7.76 10.69 -6.08
C MET A 409 -9.28 10.79 -6.31
N ARG A 410 -9.94 11.60 -5.50
CA ARG A 410 -11.32 12.04 -5.78
C ARG A 410 -11.28 13.36 -6.53
N VAL A 411 -12.10 13.46 -7.55
CA VAL A 411 -12.18 14.64 -8.42
C VAL A 411 -13.55 15.28 -8.26
N PHE A 412 -13.55 16.60 -8.05
CA PHE A 412 -14.76 17.40 -7.98
C PHE A 412 -14.69 18.52 -9.02
N VAL A 413 -15.80 18.79 -9.66
CA VAL A 413 -15.95 19.90 -10.62
C VAL A 413 -17.13 20.76 -10.13
N ASN A 414 -16.89 22.03 -9.93
CA ASN A 414 -17.91 22.98 -9.47
C ASN A 414 -18.61 22.53 -8.16
N GLY A 415 -17.87 21.87 -7.27
CA GLY A 415 -18.37 21.35 -6.00
C GLY A 415 -19.09 19.98 -6.09
N GLN A 416 -19.31 19.46 -7.30
CA GLN A 416 -19.93 18.15 -7.51
C GLN A 416 -18.85 17.08 -7.70
N LYS A 417 -18.99 15.92 -7.02
CA LYS A 417 -18.08 14.78 -7.22
C LYS A 417 -18.24 14.22 -8.63
N ALA A 418 -17.16 14.30 -9.42
CA ALA A 418 -17.13 13.76 -10.77
C ALA A 418 -16.75 12.26 -10.78
N GLY A 419 -15.85 11.85 -9.87
CA GLY A 419 -15.44 10.46 -9.78
C GLY A 419 -14.30 10.21 -8.81
N THR A 420 -13.83 8.98 -8.80
CA THR A 420 -12.66 8.53 -8.05
C THR A 420 -11.72 7.80 -9.00
N LEU A 421 -10.45 8.19 -9.03
CA LEU A 421 -9.38 7.46 -9.70
C LEU A 421 -8.66 6.61 -8.66
N LEU A 422 -8.78 5.29 -8.81
CA LEU A 422 -8.11 4.27 -8.01
C LEU A 422 -7.55 3.26 -9.01
N PHE A 423 -6.24 3.25 -9.18
CA PHE A 423 -5.48 2.52 -10.21
C PHE A 423 -5.76 2.94 -11.66
N SER A 424 -6.86 3.60 -11.96
CA SER A 424 -7.17 4.18 -13.27
C SER A 424 -6.50 5.55 -13.42
N ASP A 425 -6.04 5.86 -14.63
CA ASP A 425 -5.35 7.11 -14.96
C ASP A 425 -6.28 8.15 -15.60
N THR A 426 -7.53 7.81 -15.90
CA THR A 426 -8.46 8.67 -16.66
C THR A 426 -9.84 8.77 -16.04
N LEU A 427 -10.46 9.95 -16.19
CA LEU A 427 -11.84 10.22 -15.75
C LEU A 427 -12.56 11.16 -16.73
N ASP A 428 -13.75 10.79 -17.22
CA ASP A 428 -14.59 11.65 -18.03
C ASP A 428 -15.20 12.78 -17.19
N LEU A 429 -14.88 14.04 -17.54
CA LEU A 429 -15.42 15.23 -16.89
C LEU A 429 -16.57 15.88 -17.67
N SER A 430 -16.89 15.39 -18.87
CA SER A 430 -17.90 15.97 -19.76
C SER A 430 -19.25 16.26 -19.09
N PRO A 431 -19.78 15.41 -18.19
CA PRO A 431 -21.05 15.65 -17.54
C PRO A 431 -21.05 16.79 -16.50
N TYR A 432 -19.87 17.25 -16.08
CA TYR A 432 -19.70 18.17 -14.94
C TYR A 432 -19.17 19.53 -15.35
N LEU A 433 -18.62 19.65 -16.55
CA LEU A 433 -18.07 20.89 -17.10
C LEU A 433 -19.14 21.73 -17.79
N HIS A 434 -18.96 23.04 -17.79
CA HIS A 434 -19.67 23.99 -18.65
C HIS A 434 -18.67 24.91 -19.39
N PRO A 435 -19.02 25.47 -20.54
CA PRO A 435 -18.18 26.48 -21.19
C PRO A 435 -17.94 27.68 -20.27
N GLY A 436 -16.69 28.16 -20.25
CA GLY A 436 -16.25 29.22 -19.35
C GLY A 436 -15.44 28.70 -18.17
N GLU A 437 -15.50 29.42 -17.05
CA GLU A 437 -14.76 29.10 -15.85
C GLU A 437 -15.39 27.96 -15.06
N ASN A 438 -14.56 27.00 -14.65
CA ASN A 438 -14.92 25.87 -13.78
C ASN A 438 -13.92 25.77 -12.63
N VAL A 439 -14.39 25.37 -11.48
CA VAL A 439 -13.51 25.06 -10.33
C VAL A 439 -13.27 23.56 -10.32
N LEU A 440 -12.02 23.16 -10.56
CA LEU A 440 -11.56 21.80 -10.42
C LEU A 440 -10.94 21.65 -9.03
N GLU A 441 -11.42 20.66 -8.25
CA GLU A 441 -10.88 20.32 -6.94
C GLU A 441 -10.47 18.84 -6.93
N LEU A 442 -9.28 18.58 -6.42
CA LEU A 442 -8.68 17.26 -6.27
C LEU A 442 -8.52 16.94 -4.78
N GLU A 443 -8.98 15.80 -4.36
CA GLU A 443 -8.67 15.25 -3.04
C GLU A 443 -7.68 14.09 -3.24
N LEU A 444 -6.42 14.37 -2.92
CA LEU A 444 -5.31 13.43 -3.06
C LEU A 444 -5.15 12.65 -1.75
N MET A 445 -5.11 11.32 -1.82
CA MET A 445 -4.90 10.46 -0.66
C MET A 445 -3.45 9.99 -0.59
N ALA A 446 -2.77 10.29 0.52
CA ALA A 446 -1.47 9.76 0.86
C ALA A 446 -1.61 8.46 1.68
N SER A 447 -0.63 7.56 1.55
CA SER A 447 -0.51 6.38 2.39
C SER A 447 0.07 6.71 3.77
N ASN A 448 0.06 5.75 4.67
CA ASN A 448 0.74 5.86 5.96
C ASN A 448 2.26 5.61 5.88
N ARG A 449 2.82 5.32 4.70
CA ARG A 449 4.26 5.04 4.51
C ARG A 449 5.15 6.15 5.07
N ASN A 450 4.81 7.40 4.79
CA ASN A 450 5.59 8.54 5.24
C ASN A 450 5.35 8.91 6.71
N LEU A 451 4.23 8.52 7.29
CA LEU A 451 3.93 8.73 8.69
C LEU A 451 4.63 7.71 9.60
N LEU A 452 4.48 6.44 9.28
CA LEU A 452 4.90 5.32 10.14
C LEU A 452 6.31 4.82 9.81
N GLY A 453 6.84 5.11 8.64
CA GLY A 453 8.14 4.62 8.20
C GLY A 453 8.06 3.26 7.47
N PRO A 454 9.18 2.54 7.45
CA PRO A 454 10.47 2.82 8.08
C PRO A 454 11.19 4.02 7.44
N HIS A 455 11.56 5.00 8.27
CA HIS A 455 12.21 6.22 7.77
C HIS A 455 13.72 6.05 7.57
N HIS A 456 14.33 5.15 8.32
CA HIS A 456 15.78 4.97 8.42
C HIS A 456 16.30 3.70 7.75
N ASN A 457 15.54 3.15 6.81
CA ASN A 457 15.93 1.94 6.09
C ASN A 457 17.00 2.27 5.04
N ALA A 458 18.15 1.57 5.10
CA ALA A 458 19.27 1.71 4.17
C ALA A 458 19.23 0.72 3.00
N ALA A 459 18.13 -0.01 2.78
CA ALA A 459 17.99 -0.94 1.65
C ALA A 459 18.11 -0.21 0.29
N GLU A 460 18.79 -0.85 -0.65
CA GLU A 460 18.98 -0.36 -2.02
C GLU A 460 18.40 -1.38 -3.03
N PRO A 461 17.61 -0.95 -4.02
CA PRO A 461 17.07 0.41 -4.16
C PRO A 461 16.09 0.73 -3.02
N GLU A 462 15.94 2.02 -2.69
CA GLU A 462 15.02 2.42 -1.62
C GLU A 462 13.61 1.92 -1.90
N PRO A 463 12.99 1.22 -0.93
CA PRO A 463 11.70 0.61 -1.15
C PRO A 463 10.59 1.69 -1.24
N LEU A 464 9.80 1.64 -2.30
CA LEU A 464 8.57 2.43 -2.44
C LEU A 464 7.46 1.86 -1.57
N PHE A 465 7.44 0.55 -1.43
CA PHE A 465 6.52 -0.22 -0.61
C PHE A 465 7.28 -0.88 0.51
N VAL A 466 6.61 -1.10 1.63
CA VAL A 466 7.15 -1.84 2.76
C VAL A 466 6.13 -2.88 3.20
N ASP A 467 6.63 -4.04 3.54
CA ASP A 467 5.88 -5.08 4.23
C ASP A 467 6.29 -5.12 5.72
N PRO A 468 5.61 -5.89 6.56
CA PRO A 468 5.93 -5.98 7.99
C PRO A 468 7.39 -6.38 8.28
N THR A 469 8.05 -7.12 7.40
CA THR A 469 9.44 -7.56 7.60
C THR A 469 10.44 -6.41 7.46
N LEU A 470 10.09 -5.36 6.72
CA LEU A 470 10.92 -4.18 6.55
C LEU A 470 10.88 -3.21 7.74
N PHE A 471 9.93 -3.38 8.65
CA PHE A 471 9.89 -2.65 9.92
C PHE A 471 10.78 -3.30 10.99
N SER A 472 11.02 -4.60 10.90
CA SER A 472 12.04 -5.25 11.71
C SER A 472 13.41 -4.76 11.23
N LEU A 473 14.23 -4.35 12.17
CA LEU A 473 15.57 -3.86 11.85
C LEU A 473 16.43 -5.02 11.41
N TYR A 474 16.99 -4.91 10.22
CA TYR A 474 17.90 -5.91 9.69
C TYR A 474 19.15 -6.02 10.58
N GLY A 475 19.27 -7.17 11.25
CA GLY A 475 20.39 -7.47 12.10
C GLY A 475 20.31 -6.83 13.49
N SER A 476 21.32 -7.13 14.30
CA SER A 476 21.44 -6.60 15.66
C SER A 476 22.02 -5.18 15.63
N TRP A 477 21.56 -4.35 16.53
CA TRP A 477 22.10 -3.02 16.75
C TRP A 477 23.46 -3.09 17.48
N HIS A 478 24.49 -2.54 16.86
CA HIS A 478 25.78 -2.35 17.50
C HIS A 478 26.05 -0.85 17.70
N ASN A 479 26.21 -0.42 18.94
CA ASN A 479 26.47 0.98 19.29
C ASN A 479 25.47 1.99 18.68
N GLY A 480 24.18 1.62 18.63
CA GLY A 480 23.13 2.47 18.08
C GLY A 480 23.04 2.47 16.55
N LYS A 481 23.78 1.59 15.88
CA LYS A 481 23.74 1.46 14.41
C LYS A 481 23.53 -0.01 14.02
N SER A 482 22.71 -0.25 12.99
CA SER A 482 22.59 -1.53 12.31
C SER A 482 23.03 -1.38 10.85
N GLU A 483 23.31 -2.49 10.18
CA GLU A 483 23.66 -2.47 8.75
C GLU A 483 22.52 -1.92 7.88
N GLY A 484 21.28 -2.11 8.32
CA GLY A 484 20.08 -1.61 7.63
C GLY A 484 19.65 -0.19 8.01
N TYR A 485 20.40 0.52 8.86
CA TYR A 485 20.05 1.84 9.36
C TYR A 485 20.81 2.96 8.64
N ARG A 486 20.09 4.03 8.25
CA ARG A 486 20.66 5.30 7.81
C ARG A 486 20.27 6.44 8.77
N GLU A 487 21.12 7.43 8.93
CA GLU A 487 20.85 8.59 9.80
C GLU A 487 19.79 9.52 9.20
N ASN A 488 19.74 9.66 7.87
CA ASN A 488 18.75 10.47 7.18
C ASN A 488 17.42 9.74 7.07
N TYR A 489 16.35 10.52 7.17
CA TYR A 489 14.99 10.05 6.91
C TYR A 489 14.75 9.88 5.41
N ALA A 490 14.14 8.79 5.03
CA ALA A 490 13.73 8.49 3.67
C ALA A 490 12.20 8.57 3.52
N PHE A 491 11.73 9.38 2.58
CA PHE A 491 10.31 9.59 2.29
C PHE A 491 10.00 9.22 0.85
N VAL A 492 8.87 8.57 0.65
CA VAL A 492 8.32 8.35 -0.68
C VAL A 492 7.63 9.63 -1.13
N ARG A 493 7.90 10.05 -2.37
CA ARG A 493 7.25 11.22 -2.95
C ARG A 493 5.72 11.07 -2.99
N PHE A 494 5.02 12.10 -2.55
CA PHE A 494 3.57 12.23 -2.62
C PHE A 494 3.22 13.36 -3.59
N GLY A 495 2.38 13.07 -4.60
CA GLY A 495 1.95 14.04 -5.60
C GLY A 495 1.70 13.43 -6.97
N LEU A 496 1.41 14.26 -7.96
CA LEU A 496 1.13 13.87 -9.34
C LEU A 496 2.30 14.27 -10.25
N ASP A 497 2.76 13.38 -11.10
CA ASP A 497 3.79 13.64 -12.11
C ASP A 497 3.21 14.46 -13.26
N THR A 498 2.02 14.07 -13.70
CA THR A 498 1.27 14.74 -14.76
C THR A 498 -0.19 14.88 -14.38
N LEU A 499 -0.78 15.98 -14.80
CA LEU A 499 -2.21 16.21 -14.74
C LEU A 499 -2.61 17.05 -15.94
N GLN A 500 -3.51 16.55 -16.77
CA GLN A 500 -3.95 17.21 -17.98
C GLN A 500 -5.40 16.91 -18.31
N LEU A 501 -6.02 17.79 -19.07
CA LEU A 501 -7.27 17.53 -19.74
C LEU A 501 -6.97 17.15 -21.17
N GLU A 502 -7.63 16.09 -21.67
CA GLU A 502 -7.57 15.63 -23.05
C GLU A 502 -8.95 15.72 -23.69
N ARG A 503 -8.99 16.19 -24.92
CA ARG A 503 -10.20 16.24 -25.72
C ARG A 503 -10.02 15.41 -26.97
N ASN A 504 -10.91 14.46 -27.23
CA ASN A 504 -10.92 13.66 -28.43
C ASN A 504 -11.61 14.42 -29.57
N LEU A 505 -11.22 14.14 -30.80
CA LEU A 505 -11.98 14.54 -31.99
C LEU A 505 -13.33 13.80 -31.95
N LEU A 506 -14.43 14.53 -32.06
CA LEU A 506 -15.76 13.95 -32.20
C LEU A 506 -15.90 13.16 -33.50
#